data_5fdef1ae52f1be5980e3f2395cae2d0a
#
_entry.id   5fdef1ae52f1be5980e3f2395cae2d0a
#
_cell.length_a   1.000
_cell.length_b   1.000
_cell.length_c   1.000
_cell.angle_alpha   90.00
_cell.angle_beta   90.00
_cell.angle_gamma   90.00
#
_symmetry.space_group_name_H-M   'P 1'
#
loop_
_entity.id
_entity.type
_entity.pdbx_description
1 polymer ?
#
loop_
_entity_poly.entity_id
_entity_poly.type
_entity_poly.pdbx_seq_one_letter_code
_entity_poly.pdbx_strand_id
1 'polypeptide(L)'
;AAITPEALNPEELTLIDPACGSGHILVEAYELFKAIYLERGYQQREIPQLILEKNLFGLDIDERAAQLTSFALMMKGRGDDRRLFERGIQLNVMALVNSDGLDVEGLANSVNLADHGLKLADILELKQLFEHATIFGSLIQLPDGLSDKLPALRRLSELMGQDMLAGEALKTMEPLLRQAELLAARYDDVVANPPYMGSGGMNALLKDFTKYTYPEAKRDLFACFMERNHSLSHNHGIIAMVTMQSWMFLASFQRMRARLLRDQTIISMAHIGFNSFPTLNSKVALATAFVCQNARIEGYEGIYIDLNSASQTADKRQVFINRDASINFETSAEKLQMLPGSPIAYWASDQVRKVFNQHRPLSESLEAREGLTTGSNDLFVRIWHEADHENITFNLPAGLSTRGIRSKWFPYLKGGGFRRWAGFNENIVSWSNDGEEVMAFKDIRTGRVRSHNYNGEFAFRPGLTWTGIGIVFAIRIAPS
;
A
#
# COMPACT_ATOMS: atom_id res chain seq x y z
N ALA A 1 -4.83 23.68 -16.98
CA ALA A 1 -3.88 23.69 -18.11
C ALA A 1 -2.70 22.74 -17.87
N ALA A 2 -2.12 22.70 -16.66
CA ALA A 2 -0.96 21.82 -16.37
C ALA A 2 -1.32 20.31 -16.27
N ILE A 3 -2.59 19.97 -16.16
CA ILE A 3 -3.07 18.61 -15.97
C ILE A 3 -3.79 18.08 -17.22
N THR A 4 -4.36 18.95 -18.02
CA THR A 4 -5.17 18.58 -19.18
C THR A 4 -4.38 18.81 -20.46
N PRO A 5 -4.11 17.79 -21.28
CA PRO A 5 -3.47 17.94 -22.58
C PRO A 5 -4.37 18.72 -23.57
N GLU A 6 -3.76 19.41 -24.54
CA GLU A 6 -4.50 20.23 -25.50
C GLU A 6 -5.39 19.42 -26.46
N ALA A 7 -4.96 18.19 -26.79
CA ALA A 7 -5.74 17.26 -27.61
C ALA A 7 -5.47 15.81 -27.14
N LEU A 8 -6.52 15.00 -27.13
CA LEU A 8 -6.43 13.56 -26.84
C LEU A 8 -7.07 12.78 -27.99
N ASN A 9 -6.32 11.86 -28.57
CA ASN A 9 -6.86 10.82 -29.44
C ASN A 9 -7.31 9.64 -28.55
N PRO A 10 -8.60 9.32 -28.49
CA PRO A 10 -9.06 8.23 -27.63
C PRO A 10 -8.48 6.86 -27.98
N GLU A 11 -8.02 6.63 -29.20
CA GLU A 11 -7.39 5.37 -29.62
C GLU A 11 -5.97 5.19 -29.07
N GLU A 12 -5.33 6.25 -28.60
CA GLU A 12 -3.98 6.24 -28.03
C GLU A 12 -4.00 6.18 -26.49
N LEU A 13 -5.15 6.46 -25.87
CA LEU A 13 -5.28 6.39 -24.42
C LEU A 13 -5.28 4.96 -23.94
N THR A 14 -4.46 4.69 -22.92
CA THR A 14 -4.29 3.38 -22.34
C THR A 14 -4.58 3.38 -20.83
N LEU A 15 -5.39 2.42 -20.38
CA LEU A 15 -5.70 2.24 -18.98
C LEU A 15 -5.37 0.80 -18.54
N ILE A 16 -4.57 0.66 -17.49
CA ILE A 16 -4.29 -0.64 -16.88
C ILE A 16 -4.83 -0.75 -15.46
N ASP A 17 -5.42 -1.92 -15.15
CA ASP A 17 -5.59 -2.41 -13.79
C ASP A 17 -4.61 -3.57 -13.54
N PRO A 18 -3.52 -3.34 -12.80
CA PRO A 18 -2.48 -4.35 -12.57
C PRO A 18 -2.85 -5.44 -11.54
N ALA A 19 -4.05 -5.37 -10.95
CA ALA A 19 -4.62 -6.37 -10.03
C ALA A 19 -6.13 -6.44 -10.26
N CYS A 20 -6.54 -6.76 -11.49
CA CYS A 20 -7.88 -6.49 -12.00
C CYS A 20 -9.00 -7.34 -11.35
N GLY A 21 -8.66 -8.44 -10.65
CA GLY A 21 -9.65 -9.29 -9.99
C GLY A 21 -10.74 -9.75 -10.95
N SER A 22 -11.98 -9.47 -10.61
CA SER A 22 -13.16 -9.75 -11.44
C SER A 22 -13.52 -8.66 -12.44
N GLY A 23 -12.66 -7.65 -12.64
CA GLY A 23 -12.77 -6.65 -13.70
C GLY A 23 -13.72 -5.48 -13.44
N HIS A 24 -14.15 -5.26 -12.21
CA HIS A 24 -15.09 -4.16 -11.90
C HIS A 24 -14.59 -2.79 -12.37
N ILE A 25 -13.31 -2.48 -12.15
CA ILE A 25 -12.70 -1.23 -12.60
C ILE A 25 -12.70 -1.15 -14.13
N LEU A 26 -12.28 -2.21 -14.81
CA LEU A 26 -12.20 -2.22 -16.27
C LEU A 26 -13.58 -2.15 -16.94
N VAL A 27 -14.63 -2.70 -16.32
CA VAL A 27 -16.02 -2.59 -16.80
C VAL A 27 -16.52 -1.16 -16.70
N GLU A 28 -16.23 -0.47 -15.62
CA GLU A 28 -16.55 0.97 -15.47
C GLU A 28 -15.72 1.84 -16.42
N ALA A 29 -14.44 1.52 -16.60
CA ALA A 29 -13.56 2.19 -17.56
C ALA A 29 -14.10 2.02 -19.00
N TYR A 30 -14.63 0.86 -19.35
CA TYR A 30 -15.27 0.65 -20.65
C TYR A 30 -16.40 1.67 -20.91
N GLU A 31 -17.27 1.93 -19.95
CA GLU A 31 -18.35 2.91 -20.10
C GLU A 31 -17.81 4.33 -20.27
N LEU A 32 -16.74 4.66 -19.56
CA LEU A 32 -16.11 5.98 -19.70
C LEU A 32 -15.49 6.15 -21.09
N PHE A 33 -14.71 5.17 -21.57
CA PHE A 33 -14.14 5.20 -22.92
C PHE A 33 -15.22 5.26 -23.99
N LYS A 34 -16.30 4.48 -23.84
CA LYS A 34 -17.45 4.53 -24.74
C LYS A 34 -18.04 5.95 -24.82
N ALA A 35 -18.22 6.63 -23.70
CA ALA A 35 -18.70 8.01 -23.68
C ALA A 35 -17.74 8.96 -24.41
N ILE A 36 -16.42 8.80 -24.19
CA ILE A 36 -15.38 9.59 -24.87
C ILE A 36 -15.42 9.39 -26.39
N TYR A 37 -15.51 8.13 -26.87
CA TYR A 37 -15.59 7.83 -28.29
C TYR A 37 -16.84 8.39 -28.94
N LEU A 38 -18.00 8.27 -28.27
CA LEU A 38 -19.26 8.83 -28.74
C LEU A 38 -19.20 10.37 -28.84
N GLU A 39 -18.61 11.04 -27.83
CA GLU A 39 -18.39 12.50 -27.86
C GLU A 39 -17.49 12.92 -29.03
N ARG A 40 -16.52 12.07 -29.41
CA ARG A 40 -15.62 12.28 -30.57
C ARG A 40 -16.25 11.89 -31.91
N GLY A 41 -17.49 11.40 -31.93
CA GLY A 41 -18.25 11.09 -33.15
C GLY A 41 -17.97 9.74 -33.78
N TYR A 42 -17.36 8.80 -33.06
CA TYR A 42 -17.14 7.43 -33.55
C TYR A 42 -18.47 6.66 -33.70
N GLN A 43 -18.52 5.72 -34.64
CA GLN A 43 -19.69 4.89 -34.83
C GLN A 43 -19.84 3.88 -33.69
N GLN A 44 -21.00 3.81 -33.08
CA GLN A 44 -21.25 2.99 -31.88
C GLN A 44 -20.79 1.53 -32.01
N ARG A 45 -20.97 0.91 -33.19
CA ARG A 45 -20.60 -0.49 -33.46
C ARG A 45 -19.08 -0.74 -33.57
N GLU A 46 -18.26 0.31 -33.77
CA GLU A 46 -16.80 0.21 -33.90
C GLU A 46 -16.12 0.39 -32.54
N ILE A 47 -16.75 1.13 -31.64
CA ILE A 47 -16.24 1.50 -30.34
C ILE A 47 -15.84 0.29 -29.46
N PRO A 48 -16.65 -0.79 -29.35
CA PRO A 48 -16.30 -1.94 -28.51
C PRO A 48 -14.97 -2.58 -28.85
N GLN A 49 -14.68 -2.76 -30.14
CA GLN A 49 -13.42 -3.32 -30.60
C GLN A 49 -12.25 -2.41 -30.22
N LEU A 50 -12.36 -1.10 -30.48
CA LEU A 50 -11.31 -0.12 -30.16
C LEU A 50 -10.99 -0.12 -28.67
N ILE A 51 -12.03 -0.08 -27.81
CA ILE A 51 -11.83 -0.10 -26.35
C ILE A 51 -11.12 -1.36 -25.91
N LEU A 52 -11.58 -2.52 -26.37
CA LEU A 52 -11.10 -3.83 -25.91
C LEU A 52 -9.69 -4.16 -26.37
N GLU A 53 -9.30 -3.70 -27.59
CA GLU A 53 -8.00 -3.99 -28.17
C GLU A 53 -6.95 -2.90 -27.92
N LYS A 54 -7.36 -1.63 -27.73
CA LYS A 54 -6.42 -0.50 -27.64
C LYS A 54 -6.35 0.13 -26.25
N ASN A 55 -7.47 0.23 -25.54
CA ASN A 55 -7.52 1.08 -24.35
C ASN A 55 -7.40 0.32 -23.03
N LEU A 56 -7.99 -0.88 -22.90
CA LEU A 56 -8.11 -1.57 -21.63
C LEU A 56 -7.09 -2.70 -21.49
N PHE A 57 -6.35 -2.66 -20.38
CA PHE A 57 -5.35 -3.63 -20.01
C PHE A 57 -5.62 -4.14 -18.58
N GLY A 58 -5.42 -5.44 -18.36
CA GLY A 58 -5.64 -6.03 -17.04
C GLY A 58 -4.69 -7.18 -16.74
N LEU A 59 -4.15 -7.20 -15.53
CA LEU A 59 -3.29 -8.27 -15.04
C LEU A 59 -3.84 -8.81 -13.72
N ASP A 60 -3.75 -10.12 -13.53
CA ASP A 60 -4.02 -10.78 -12.26
C ASP A 60 -3.10 -11.98 -12.05
N ILE A 61 -2.98 -12.48 -10.84
CA ILE A 61 -2.27 -13.73 -10.53
C ILE A 61 -3.19 -14.95 -10.62
N ASP A 62 -4.51 -14.74 -10.56
CA ASP A 62 -5.54 -15.79 -10.59
C ASP A 62 -6.13 -15.89 -12.00
N GLU A 63 -5.94 -17.06 -12.61
CA GLU A 63 -6.46 -17.36 -13.97
C GLU A 63 -7.99 -17.19 -14.04
N ARG A 64 -8.72 -17.60 -12.99
CA ARG A 64 -10.19 -17.51 -12.96
C ARG A 64 -10.63 -16.04 -12.88
N ALA A 65 -9.90 -15.20 -12.14
CA ALA A 65 -10.15 -13.78 -12.08
C ALA A 65 -9.96 -13.11 -13.45
N ALA A 66 -8.85 -13.40 -14.14
CA ALA A 66 -8.59 -12.89 -15.48
C ALA A 66 -9.63 -13.39 -16.51
N GLN A 67 -10.05 -14.67 -16.43
CA GLN A 67 -11.11 -15.21 -17.27
C GLN A 67 -12.45 -14.52 -17.01
N LEU A 68 -12.80 -14.28 -15.74
CA LEU A 68 -14.02 -13.58 -15.38
C LEU A 68 -14.02 -12.13 -15.88
N THR A 69 -12.89 -11.43 -15.74
CA THR A 69 -12.71 -10.08 -16.27
C THR A 69 -12.84 -10.07 -17.80
N SER A 70 -12.20 -11.00 -18.49
CA SER A 70 -12.31 -11.15 -19.94
C SER A 70 -13.75 -11.41 -20.37
N PHE A 71 -14.45 -12.30 -19.68
CA PHE A 71 -15.85 -12.58 -19.94
C PHE A 71 -16.74 -11.34 -19.72
N ALA A 72 -16.55 -10.63 -18.61
CA ALA A 72 -17.33 -9.42 -18.30
C ALA A 72 -17.14 -8.34 -19.38
N LEU A 73 -15.91 -8.08 -19.82
CA LEU A 73 -15.60 -7.12 -20.87
C LEU A 73 -16.18 -7.53 -22.22
N MET A 74 -16.07 -8.81 -22.59
CA MET A 74 -16.67 -9.33 -23.84
C MET A 74 -18.20 -9.22 -23.83
N MET A 75 -18.85 -9.52 -22.68
CA MET A 75 -20.30 -9.36 -22.53
C MET A 75 -20.71 -7.91 -22.60
N LYS A 76 -19.91 -7.00 -22.03
CA LYS A 76 -20.13 -5.56 -22.09
C LYS A 76 -20.09 -5.06 -23.54
N GLY A 77 -19.03 -5.38 -24.26
CA GLY A 77 -18.88 -5.03 -25.67
C GLY A 77 -19.95 -5.66 -26.56
N ARG A 78 -20.36 -6.90 -26.25
CA ARG A 78 -21.45 -7.59 -26.96
C ARG A 78 -22.80 -6.91 -26.82
N GLY A 79 -23.02 -6.21 -25.70
CA GLY A 79 -24.22 -5.38 -25.51
C GLY A 79 -24.30 -4.24 -26.52
N ASP A 80 -23.16 -3.69 -26.92
CA ASP A 80 -23.06 -2.55 -27.85
C ASP A 80 -22.87 -3.00 -29.31
N ASP A 81 -22.16 -4.13 -29.56
CA ASP A 81 -22.02 -4.74 -30.90
C ASP A 81 -22.38 -6.22 -30.91
N ARG A 82 -23.52 -6.54 -31.52
CA ARG A 82 -24.05 -7.91 -31.62
C ARG A 82 -23.11 -8.88 -32.35
N ARG A 83 -22.22 -8.40 -33.22
CA ARG A 83 -21.27 -9.21 -33.99
C ARG A 83 -19.86 -9.24 -33.41
N LEU A 84 -19.67 -8.72 -32.20
CA LEU A 84 -18.37 -8.64 -31.55
C LEU A 84 -17.61 -9.97 -31.56
N PHE A 85 -18.29 -11.06 -31.23
CA PHE A 85 -17.67 -12.39 -31.17
C PHE A 85 -17.20 -12.95 -32.53
N GLU A 86 -17.71 -12.40 -33.64
CA GLU A 86 -17.31 -12.78 -34.99
C GLU A 86 -16.01 -12.08 -35.44
N ARG A 87 -15.57 -11.06 -34.71
CA ARG A 87 -14.44 -10.20 -35.07
C ARG A 87 -13.07 -10.72 -34.59
N GLY A 88 -13.04 -11.78 -33.76
CA GLY A 88 -11.78 -12.34 -33.25
C GLY A 88 -11.03 -11.39 -32.31
N ILE A 89 -11.76 -10.66 -31.46
CA ILE A 89 -11.22 -9.66 -30.51
C ILE A 89 -10.12 -10.26 -29.64
N GLN A 90 -9.02 -9.54 -29.56
CA GLN A 90 -7.88 -9.88 -28.71
C GLN A 90 -7.87 -8.94 -27.47
N LEU A 91 -8.24 -9.46 -26.30
CA LEU A 91 -8.21 -8.69 -25.06
C LEU A 91 -6.78 -8.58 -24.52
N ASN A 92 -6.47 -7.42 -23.92
CA ASN A 92 -5.21 -7.22 -23.18
C ASN A 92 -5.37 -7.53 -21.69
N VAL A 93 -6.12 -8.57 -21.39
CA VAL A 93 -6.32 -9.09 -20.03
C VAL A 93 -5.70 -10.48 -19.95
N MET A 94 -4.85 -10.70 -18.95
CA MET A 94 -4.25 -12.02 -18.75
C MET A 94 -3.93 -12.32 -17.29
N ALA A 95 -3.91 -13.60 -16.96
CA ALA A 95 -3.29 -14.09 -15.75
C ALA A 95 -1.77 -14.24 -15.98
N LEU A 96 -0.99 -13.86 -14.97
CA LEU A 96 0.45 -14.08 -15.00
C LEU A 96 0.77 -15.56 -14.79
N VAL A 97 1.73 -16.08 -15.55
CA VAL A 97 2.12 -17.49 -15.54
C VAL A 97 3.58 -17.65 -15.18
N ASN A 98 3.90 -18.74 -14.48
CA ASN A 98 5.28 -19.09 -14.19
C ASN A 98 5.99 -19.63 -15.44
N SER A 99 7.31 -19.58 -15.42
CA SER A 99 8.18 -19.99 -16.54
C SER A 99 8.62 -21.48 -16.49
N ASP A 100 7.99 -22.29 -15.62
CA ASP A 100 8.42 -23.68 -15.34
C ASP A 100 8.54 -24.57 -16.60
N GLY A 101 7.68 -24.34 -17.60
CA GLY A 101 7.64 -25.11 -18.83
C GLY A 101 8.63 -24.66 -19.93
N LEU A 102 9.40 -23.58 -19.74
CA LEU A 102 10.30 -23.05 -20.76
C LEU A 102 11.59 -23.88 -20.85
N ASP A 103 11.73 -24.65 -21.93
CA ASP A 103 12.97 -25.37 -22.27
C ASP A 103 13.95 -24.44 -23.01
N VAL A 104 14.84 -23.82 -22.21
CA VAL A 104 15.84 -22.86 -22.72
C VAL A 104 16.92 -23.54 -23.58
N GLU A 105 17.34 -24.77 -23.21
CA GLU A 105 18.36 -25.50 -23.94
C GLU A 105 17.82 -26.00 -25.28
N GLY A 106 16.62 -26.56 -25.29
CA GLY A 106 15.92 -26.97 -26.51
C GLY A 106 15.73 -25.81 -27.47
N LEU A 107 15.34 -24.64 -26.97
CA LEU A 107 15.19 -23.41 -27.74
C LEU A 107 16.52 -22.96 -28.37
N ALA A 108 17.59 -22.90 -27.57
CA ALA A 108 18.91 -22.50 -28.05
C ALA A 108 19.53 -23.46 -29.08
N ASN A 109 19.18 -24.75 -28.99
CA ASN A 109 19.61 -25.75 -29.96
C ASN A 109 18.80 -25.70 -31.26
N SER A 110 17.57 -25.18 -31.22
CA SER A 110 16.66 -25.10 -32.38
C SER A 110 16.94 -23.89 -33.26
N VAL A 111 17.49 -22.81 -32.69
CA VAL A 111 17.68 -21.52 -33.35
C VAL A 111 19.02 -20.88 -32.97
N ASN A 112 19.70 -20.31 -33.96
CA ASN A 112 20.87 -19.49 -33.70
C ASN A 112 20.45 -18.11 -33.16
N LEU A 113 20.43 -17.96 -31.82
CA LEU A 113 20.01 -16.73 -31.14
C LEU A 113 20.80 -15.50 -31.59
N ALA A 114 22.08 -15.68 -31.99
CA ALA A 114 22.95 -14.58 -32.40
C ALA A 114 22.44 -13.88 -33.68
N ASP A 115 21.82 -14.62 -34.60
CA ASP A 115 21.23 -14.09 -35.84
C ASP A 115 20.06 -13.11 -35.56
N HIS A 116 19.48 -13.19 -34.37
CA HIS A 116 18.39 -12.36 -33.88
C HIS A 116 18.86 -11.29 -32.88
N GLY A 117 20.17 -11.18 -32.65
CA GLY A 117 20.74 -10.23 -31.67
C GLY A 117 20.46 -10.62 -30.21
N LEU A 118 20.18 -11.91 -29.96
CA LEU A 118 19.88 -12.48 -28.67
C LEU A 118 21.02 -13.39 -28.17
N LYS A 119 21.07 -13.56 -26.86
CA LYS A 119 21.99 -14.50 -26.19
C LYS A 119 21.17 -15.49 -25.36
N LEU A 120 21.75 -16.63 -25.05
CA LEU A 120 21.15 -17.59 -24.11
C LEU A 120 20.82 -16.94 -22.77
N ALA A 121 21.65 -16.01 -22.32
CA ALA A 121 21.46 -15.25 -21.08
C ALA A 121 20.13 -14.46 -21.07
N ASP A 122 19.71 -13.91 -22.22
CA ASP A 122 18.47 -13.13 -22.33
C ASP A 122 17.23 -14.02 -22.10
N ILE A 123 17.28 -15.26 -22.61
CA ILE A 123 16.21 -16.25 -22.40
C ILE A 123 16.20 -16.77 -20.95
N LEU A 124 17.39 -16.99 -20.37
CA LEU A 124 17.53 -17.39 -18.97
C LEU A 124 17.04 -16.30 -18.02
N GLU A 125 17.31 -15.03 -18.32
CA GLU A 125 16.83 -13.89 -17.55
C GLU A 125 15.31 -13.78 -17.59
N LEU A 126 14.70 -13.96 -18.78
CA LEU A 126 13.23 -14.01 -18.93
C LEU A 126 12.64 -15.18 -18.11
N LYS A 127 13.25 -16.36 -18.17
CA LYS A 127 12.83 -17.51 -17.38
C LYS A 127 12.91 -17.24 -15.88
N GLN A 128 14.04 -16.75 -15.41
CA GLN A 128 14.26 -16.44 -14.00
C GLN A 128 13.31 -15.36 -13.49
N LEU A 129 13.04 -14.33 -14.29
CA LEU A 129 12.15 -13.23 -13.93
C LEU A 129 10.73 -13.74 -13.60
N PHE A 130 10.25 -14.74 -14.34
CA PHE A 130 8.90 -15.27 -14.20
C PHE A 130 8.80 -16.62 -13.48
N GLU A 131 9.86 -17.07 -12.83
CA GLU A 131 9.86 -18.32 -12.06
C GLU A 131 8.74 -18.37 -11.01
N HIS A 132 8.40 -17.21 -10.43
CA HIS A 132 7.39 -17.08 -9.40
C HIS A 132 6.35 -15.99 -9.73
N ALA A 133 6.00 -15.85 -11.00
CA ALA A 133 5.09 -14.80 -11.46
C ALA A 133 3.70 -14.86 -10.80
N THR A 134 3.20 -16.05 -10.51
CA THR A 134 1.92 -16.27 -9.82
C THR A 134 1.94 -15.87 -8.33
N ILE A 135 3.13 -15.60 -7.77
CA ILE A 135 3.29 -15.11 -6.38
C ILE A 135 3.57 -13.61 -6.37
N PHE A 136 4.45 -13.13 -7.24
CA PHE A 136 4.87 -11.73 -7.27
C PHE A 136 3.90 -10.84 -8.06
N GLY A 137 3.17 -11.43 -8.99
CA GLY A 137 2.19 -10.71 -9.79
C GLY A 137 2.81 -9.57 -10.60
N SER A 138 2.01 -8.58 -10.85
CA SER A 138 2.39 -7.35 -11.57
C SER A 138 3.38 -6.46 -10.80
N LEU A 139 3.76 -6.85 -9.57
CA LEU A 139 4.88 -6.22 -8.85
C LEU A 139 6.24 -6.53 -9.49
N ILE A 140 6.34 -7.50 -10.39
CA ILE A 140 7.54 -7.79 -11.15
C ILE A 140 7.90 -6.56 -12.00
N GLN A 141 9.18 -6.17 -11.96
CA GLN A 141 9.75 -5.11 -12.78
C GLN A 141 10.75 -5.71 -13.75
N LEU A 142 10.60 -5.39 -15.03
CA LEU A 142 11.57 -5.84 -16.02
C LEU A 142 12.85 -4.99 -15.92
N PRO A 143 14.02 -5.61 -15.93
CA PRO A 143 15.28 -4.90 -16.12
C PRO A 143 15.34 -4.21 -17.48
N ASP A 144 15.93 -3.02 -17.55
CA ASP A 144 16.02 -2.24 -18.80
C ASP A 144 16.68 -3.06 -19.92
N GLY A 145 17.75 -3.82 -19.61
CA GLY A 145 18.43 -4.68 -20.58
C GLY A 145 17.55 -5.76 -21.20
N LEU A 146 16.61 -6.33 -20.44
CA LEU A 146 15.65 -7.31 -20.95
C LEU A 146 14.52 -6.62 -21.70
N SER A 147 14.05 -5.47 -21.26
CA SER A 147 13.04 -4.67 -21.95
C SER A 147 13.49 -4.30 -23.38
N ASP A 148 14.74 -3.93 -23.57
CA ASP A 148 15.32 -3.62 -24.88
C ASP A 148 15.36 -4.85 -25.81
N LYS A 149 15.31 -6.06 -25.26
CA LYS A 149 15.32 -7.34 -26.02
C LYS A 149 13.94 -7.85 -26.40
N LEU A 150 12.86 -7.32 -25.81
CA LEU A 150 11.49 -7.79 -26.11
C LEU A 150 11.13 -7.76 -27.59
N PRO A 151 11.48 -6.71 -28.39
CA PRO A 151 11.19 -6.72 -29.83
C PRO A 151 11.93 -7.82 -30.59
N ALA A 152 13.14 -8.19 -30.17
CA ALA A 152 13.89 -9.28 -30.78
C ALA A 152 13.33 -10.65 -30.39
N LEU A 153 12.94 -10.82 -29.12
CA LEU A 153 12.26 -12.02 -28.60
C LEU A 153 10.90 -12.24 -29.30
N ARG A 154 10.15 -11.16 -29.53
CA ARG A 154 8.86 -11.21 -30.25
C ARG A 154 9.05 -11.69 -31.70
N ARG A 155 10.00 -11.11 -32.43
CA ARG A 155 10.32 -11.56 -33.79
C ARG A 155 10.75 -13.00 -33.83
N LEU A 156 11.55 -13.46 -32.86
CA LEU A 156 11.94 -14.85 -32.74
C LEU A 156 10.71 -15.77 -32.59
N SER A 157 9.79 -15.40 -31.68
CA SER A 157 8.54 -16.11 -31.44
C SER A 157 7.70 -16.23 -32.72
N GLU A 158 7.55 -15.17 -33.49
CA GLU A 158 6.78 -15.17 -34.74
C GLU A 158 7.38 -16.05 -35.83
N LEU A 159 8.71 -16.04 -35.99
CA LEU A 159 9.43 -16.86 -36.96
C LEU A 159 9.35 -18.37 -36.66
N MET A 160 9.51 -18.71 -35.38
CA MET A 160 9.45 -20.10 -34.95
C MET A 160 8.04 -20.69 -35.04
N GLY A 161 6.98 -19.85 -35.02
CA GLY A 161 5.58 -20.27 -35.17
C GLY A 161 5.29 -20.94 -36.51
N GLN A 162 6.21 -20.85 -37.48
CA GLN A 162 6.12 -21.48 -38.77
C GLN A 162 6.83 -22.85 -38.81
N ASP A 163 7.60 -23.23 -37.78
CA ASP A 163 8.33 -24.49 -37.70
C ASP A 163 7.66 -25.49 -36.74
N MET A 164 7.33 -26.67 -37.20
CA MET A 164 6.58 -27.68 -36.45
C MET A 164 7.37 -28.27 -35.26
N LEU A 165 8.70 -28.28 -35.30
CA LEU A 165 9.58 -28.78 -34.23
C LEU A 165 9.81 -27.75 -33.12
N ALA A 166 9.77 -26.46 -33.46
CA ALA A 166 9.90 -25.37 -32.51
C ALA A 166 8.57 -25.00 -31.79
N GLY A 167 7.46 -25.55 -32.26
CA GLY A 167 6.11 -25.16 -31.85
C GLY A 167 5.77 -25.37 -30.36
N GLU A 168 6.45 -26.27 -29.66
CA GLU A 168 6.17 -26.54 -28.24
C GLU A 168 6.92 -25.56 -27.32
N ALA A 169 8.16 -25.22 -27.62
CA ALA A 169 8.91 -24.18 -26.91
C ALA A 169 8.26 -22.80 -27.06
N LEU A 170 7.67 -22.53 -28.22
CA LEU A 170 6.93 -21.30 -28.51
C LEU A 170 5.64 -21.16 -27.70
N LYS A 171 4.89 -22.24 -27.55
CA LYS A 171 3.66 -22.25 -26.77
C LYS A 171 3.91 -21.84 -25.30
N THR A 172 5.08 -22.17 -24.77
CA THR A 172 5.49 -21.81 -23.41
C THR A 172 6.11 -20.41 -23.35
N MET A 173 6.77 -19.95 -24.41
CA MET A 173 7.41 -18.64 -24.46
C MET A 173 6.42 -17.50 -24.71
N GLU A 174 5.40 -17.72 -25.54
CA GLU A 174 4.43 -16.69 -25.94
C GLU A 174 3.71 -16.01 -24.76
N PRO A 175 3.15 -16.74 -23.78
CA PRO A 175 2.57 -16.10 -22.59
C PRO A 175 3.59 -15.29 -21.79
N LEU A 176 4.85 -15.78 -21.68
CA LEU A 176 5.92 -15.08 -20.96
C LEU A 176 6.32 -13.79 -21.66
N LEU A 177 6.38 -13.77 -22.98
CA LEU A 177 6.63 -12.56 -23.75
C LEU A 177 5.51 -11.55 -23.60
N ARG A 178 4.26 -12.01 -23.73
CA ARG A 178 3.10 -11.13 -23.60
C ARG A 178 3.02 -10.48 -22.22
N GLN A 179 3.22 -11.24 -21.13
CA GLN A 179 3.25 -10.66 -19.80
C GLN A 179 4.47 -9.73 -19.60
N ALA A 180 5.61 -10.02 -20.21
CA ALA A 180 6.78 -9.15 -20.19
C ALA A 180 6.49 -7.81 -20.89
N GLU A 181 5.87 -7.84 -22.06
CA GLU A 181 5.45 -6.64 -22.79
C GLU A 181 4.48 -5.78 -21.99
N LEU A 182 3.44 -6.40 -21.38
CA LEU A 182 2.47 -5.68 -20.56
C LEU A 182 3.10 -5.09 -19.30
N LEU A 183 4.06 -5.77 -18.68
CA LEU A 183 4.76 -5.29 -17.48
C LEU A 183 5.84 -4.25 -17.78
N ALA A 184 6.40 -4.24 -19.01
CA ALA A 184 7.37 -3.24 -19.47
C ALA A 184 6.70 -1.97 -20.00
N ALA A 185 5.47 -2.10 -20.51
CA ALA A 185 4.71 -0.97 -21.05
C ALA A 185 4.43 0.08 -19.98
N ARG A 186 4.23 1.30 -20.44
CA ARG A 186 3.72 2.40 -19.63
C ARG A 186 2.36 2.82 -20.15
N TYR A 187 1.52 3.29 -19.23
CA TYR A 187 0.12 3.57 -19.49
C TYR A 187 -0.20 5.01 -19.11
N ASP A 188 -1.20 5.59 -19.79
CA ASP A 188 -1.68 6.94 -19.48
C ASP A 188 -2.40 6.96 -18.14
N ASP A 189 -3.22 5.93 -17.89
CA ASP A 189 -3.95 5.74 -16.65
C ASP A 189 -3.61 4.39 -16.00
N VAL A 190 -3.26 4.42 -14.72
CA VAL A 190 -3.05 3.22 -13.90
C VAL A 190 -4.04 3.25 -12.76
N VAL A 191 -5.04 2.36 -12.80
CA VAL A 191 -6.12 2.35 -11.82
C VAL A 191 -6.12 1.02 -11.08
N ALA A 192 -6.08 1.03 -9.73
CA ALA A 192 -5.98 -0.20 -8.98
C ALA A 192 -6.72 -0.16 -7.62
N ASN A 193 -7.30 -1.29 -7.27
CA ASN A 193 -7.68 -1.64 -5.91
C ASN A 193 -6.89 -2.90 -5.49
N PRO A 194 -5.61 -2.76 -5.14
CA PRO A 194 -4.72 -3.88 -4.88
C PRO A 194 -5.08 -4.63 -3.59
N PRO A 195 -4.58 -5.86 -3.40
CA PRO A 195 -4.82 -6.61 -2.18
C PRO A 195 -4.23 -5.92 -0.95
N TYR A 196 -4.98 -5.94 0.17
CA TYR A 196 -4.55 -5.44 1.48
C TYR A 196 -3.95 -6.60 2.28
N MET A 197 -2.66 -6.81 2.13
CA MET A 197 -1.93 -7.89 2.81
C MET A 197 -0.68 -7.34 3.48
N GLY A 198 -0.77 -7.17 4.79
CA GLY A 198 0.39 -6.80 5.60
C GLY A 198 1.49 -7.87 5.57
N SER A 199 2.73 -7.47 5.81
CA SER A 199 3.91 -8.35 5.76
C SER A 199 3.83 -9.61 6.65
N GLY A 200 2.94 -9.62 7.64
CA GLY A 200 2.64 -10.81 8.46
C GLY A 200 1.84 -11.89 7.74
N GLY A 201 1.06 -11.53 6.71
CA GLY A 201 0.30 -12.44 5.87
C GLY A 201 1.04 -12.96 4.63
N MET A 202 2.18 -12.34 4.29
CA MET A 202 2.99 -12.75 3.15
C MET A 202 3.73 -14.07 3.46
N ASN A 203 3.83 -14.97 2.47
CA ASN A 203 4.75 -16.11 2.54
C ASN A 203 6.22 -15.63 2.52
N ALA A 204 7.16 -16.53 2.80
CA ALA A 204 8.58 -16.17 2.90
C ALA A 204 9.11 -15.56 1.60
N LEU A 205 8.76 -16.15 0.47
CA LEU A 205 9.23 -15.76 -0.86
C LEU A 205 8.76 -14.34 -1.24
N LEU A 206 7.46 -14.06 -1.09
CA LEU A 206 6.88 -12.73 -1.34
C LEU A 206 7.45 -11.68 -0.39
N LYS A 207 7.67 -12.05 0.87
CA LYS A 207 8.24 -11.16 1.88
C LYS A 207 9.67 -10.76 1.56
N ASP A 208 10.49 -11.71 1.10
CA ASP A 208 11.86 -11.43 0.69
C ASP A 208 11.87 -10.59 -0.60
N PHE A 209 11.04 -10.92 -1.58
CA PHE A 209 10.88 -10.15 -2.81
C PHE A 209 10.52 -8.69 -2.50
N THR A 210 9.46 -8.44 -1.70
CA THR A 210 9.05 -7.08 -1.37
C THR A 210 10.10 -6.31 -0.55
N LYS A 211 10.87 -7.01 0.28
CA LYS A 211 11.96 -6.41 1.05
C LYS A 211 13.07 -5.87 0.17
N TYR A 212 13.42 -6.56 -0.92
CA TYR A 212 14.48 -6.17 -1.84
C TYR A 212 13.99 -5.19 -2.89
N THR A 213 12.83 -5.44 -3.50
CA THR A 213 12.33 -4.64 -4.62
C THR A 213 11.61 -3.37 -4.15
N TYR A 214 10.91 -3.42 -3.02
CA TYR A 214 10.09 -2.32 -2.48
C TYR A 214 10.44 -2.02 -1.01
N PRO A 215 11.67 -1.65 -0.68
CA PRO A 215 12.15 -1.54 0.72
C PRO A 215 11.37 -0.52 1.55
N GLU A 216 10.81 0.52 0.93
CA GLU A 216 10.05 1.57 1.60
C GLU A 216 8.56 1.22 1.77
N ALA A 217 8.04 0.33 0.90
CA ALA A 217 6.65 -0.10 0.86
C ALA A 217 6.40 -1.51 1.43
N LYS A 218 7.43 -2.29 1.71
CA LYS A 218 7.41 -3.71 2.10
C LYS A 218 6.48 -4.12 3.25
N ARG A 219 5.86 -3.15 3.93
CA ARG A 219 4.98 -3.42 5.08
C ARG A 219 3.62 -3.94 4.68
N ASP A 220 3.16 -3.58 3.47
CA ASP A 220 1.88 -4.04 2.94
C ASP A 220 1.91 -4.05 1.41
N LEU A 221 1.18 -4.99 0.78
CA LEU A 221 1.13 -5.11 -0.68
C LEU A 221 0.56 -3.87 -1.36
N PHE A 222 -0.51 -3.27 -0.81
CA PHE A 222 -1.05 -2.05 -1.42
C PHE A 222 0.01 -0.95 -1.56
N ALA A 223 0.94 -0.86 -0.60
CA ALA A 223 2.01 0.13 -0.66
C ALA A 223 3.05 -0.22 -1.74
N CYS A 224 3.37 -1.52 -1.92
CA CYS A 224 4.20 -1.97 -3.03
C CYS A 224 3.55 -1.63 -4.38
N PHE A 225 2.22 -1.78 -4.50
CA PHE A 225 1.48 -1.38 -5.69
C PHE A 225 1.48 0.15 -5.90
N MET A 226 1.49 0.97 -4.86
CA MET A 226 1.65 2.42 -5.01
C MET A 226 2.97 2.78 -5.71
N GLU A 227 4.08 2.12 -5.31
CA GLU A 227 5.37 2.30 -5.97
C GLU A 227 5.40 1.70 -7.38
N ARG A 228 4.80 0.53 -7.58
CA ARG A 228 4.74 -0.12 -8.88
C ARG A 228 3.93 0.69 -9.90
N ASN A 229 2.78 1.22 -9.50
CA ASN A 229 1.92 2.01 -10.36
C ASN A 229 2.61 3.31 -10.84
N HIS A 230 3.49 3.89 -10.01
CA HIS A 230 4.36 4.97 -10.46
C HIS A 230 5.25 4.54 -11.64
N SER A 231 5.81 3.33 -11.61
CA SER A 231 6.65 2.82 -12.69
C SER A 231 5.87 2.35 -13.92
N LEU A 232 4.59 1.97 -13.77
CA LEU A 232 3.70 1.60 -14.87
C LEU A 232 3.09 2.81 -15.58
N SER A 233 3.07 3.96 -14.94
CA SER A 233 2.49 5.18 -15.53
C SER A 233 3.49 5.93 -16.39
N HIS A 234 3.02 6.51 -17.50
CA HIS A 234 3.77 7.50 -18.26
C HIS A 234 4.13 8.70 -17.38
N ASN A 235 5.15 9.47 -17.79
CA ASN A 235 5.38 10.77 -17.21
C ASN A 235 4.17 11.67 -17.52
N HIS A 236 3.63 12.35 -16.51
CA HIS A 236 2.35 13.06 -16.52
C HIS A 236 1.09 12.19 -16.63
N GLY A 237 1.19 10.87 -16.66
CA GLY A 237 0.03 9.97 -16.58
C GLY A 237 -0.68 10.04 -15.23
N ILE A 238 -1.85 9.45 -15.17
CA ILE A 238 -2.70 9.46 -13.97
C ILE A 238 -2.64 8.13 -13.24
N ILE A 239 -2.54 8.20 -11.92
CA ILE A 239 -2.56 7.04 -11.03
C ILE A 239 -3.75 7.21 -10.08
N ALA A 240 -4.71 6.30 -10.14
CA ALA A 240 -5.86 6.29 -9.25
C ALA A 240 -5.92 4.99 -8.45
N MET A 241 -6.02 5.10 -7.12
CA MET A 241 -5.99 3.93 -6.26
C MET A 241 -6.98 4.01 -5.11
N VAL A 242 -7.49 2.83 -4.72
CA VAL A 242 -8.12 2.63 -3.42
C VAL A 242 -7.16 1.82 -2.56
N THR A 243 -6.81 2.33 -1.39
CA THR A 243 -5.84 1.69 -0.48
C THR A 243 -6.28 1.80 0.97
N MET A 244 -5.58 1.08 1.88
CA MET A 244 -5.69 1.38 3.32
C MET A 244 -5.14 2.77 3.63
N GLN A 245 -5.79 3.53 4.51
CA GLN A 245 -5.34 4.88 4.92
C GLN A 245 -4.03 4.89 5.74
N SER A 246 -3.57 3.74 6.20
CA SER A 246 -2.43 3.63 7.12
C SER A 246 -1.14 4.29 6.59
N TRP A 247 -0.92 4.28 5.28
CA TRP A 247 0.23 4.94 4.67
C TRP A 247 0.24 6.46 4.84
N MET A 248 -0.94 7.08 5.03
CA MET A 248 -1.06 8.52 5.22
C MET A 248 -0.35 8.99 6.50
N PHE A 249 -0.25 8.14 7.54
CA PHE A 249 0.14 8.58 8.87
C PHE A 249 1.27 7.77 9.51
N LEU A 250 1.36 6.45 9.25
CA LEU A 250 2.32 5.59 9.96
C LEU A 250 3.77 5.94 9.61
N ALA A 251 4.63 5.93 10.64
CA ALA A 251 6.07 6.18 10.49
C ALA A 251 6.77 5.16 9.59
N SER A 252 6.25 3.91 9.52
CA SER A 252 6.79 2.87 8.65
C SER A 252 6.69 3.19 7.16
N PHE A 253 5.80 4.11 6.75
CA PHE A 253 5.63 4.58 5.36
C PHE A 253 6.19 5.99 5.12
N GLN A 254 6.91 6.56 6.09
CA GLN A 254 7.39 7.94 6.01
C GLN A 254 8.24 8.20 4.76
N ARG A 255 9.18 7.30 4.43
CA ARG A 255 10.05 7.45 3.26
C ARG A 255 9.26 7.36 1.95
N MET A 256 8.34 6.40 1.85
CA MET A 256 7.44 6.25 0.71
C MET A 256 6.59 7.51 0.50
N ARG A 257 5.99 8.08 1.58
CA ARG A 257 5.24 9.34 1.50
C ARG A 257 6.09 10.51 1.05
N ALA A 258 7.29 10.63 1.62
CA ALA A 258 8.22 11.71 1.23
C ALA A 258 8.58 11.63 -0.26
N ARG A 259 8.78 10.42 -0.80
CA ARG A 259 9.02 10.19 -2.23
C ARG A 259 7.78 10.54 -3.06
N LEU A 260 6.60 10.04 -2.69
CA LEU A 260 5.35 10.37 -3.37
C LEU A 260 5.13 11.89 -3.45
N LEU A 261 5.26 12.60 -2.33
CA LEU A 261 5.09 14.06 -2.29
C LEU A 261 6.19 14.84 -3.04
N ARG A 262 7.36 14.25 -3.26
CA ARG A 262 8.45 14.84 -4.04
C ARG A 262 8.26 14.66 -5.54
N ASP A 263 7.81 13.46 -5.96
CA ASP A 263 7.86 13.02 -7.35
C ASP A 263 6.49 13.10 -8.05
N GLN A 264 5.39 13.14 -7.28
CA GLN A 264 4.01 13.12 -7.78
C GLN A 264 3.19 14.29 -7.23
N THR A 265 2.06 14.53 -7.87
CA THR A 265 1.08 15.54 -7.43
C THR A 265 -0.23 14.85 -7.08
N ILE A 266 -0.66 14.94 -5.83
CA ILE A 266 -2.00 14.48 -5.43
C ILE A 266 -3.01 15.48 -5.99
N ILE A 267 -3.84 15.04 -6.94
CA ILE A 267 -4.90 15.85 -7.55
C ILE A 267 -6.11 15.90 -6.64
N SER A 268 -6.56 14.73 -6.19
CA SER A 268 -7.69 14.60 -5.29
C SER A 268 -7.56 13.38 -4.40
N MET A 269 -8.18 13.44 -3.21
CA MET A 269 -8.22 12.34 -2.26
C MET A 269 -9.55 12.32 -1.52
N ALA A 270 -10.20 11.17 -1.45
CA ALA A 270 -11.33 10.91 -0.59
C ALA A 270 -10.89 10.03 0.59
N HIS A 271 -10.80 10.59 1.78
CA HIS A 271 -10.50 9.87 3.00
C HIS A 271 -11.76 9.20 3.52
N ILE A 272 -12.01 7.95 3.12
CA ILE A 272 -13.25 7.22 3.40
C ILE A 272 -13.30 6.76 4.86
N GLY A 273 -12.19 6.19 5.38
CA GLY A 273 -12.09 5.75 6.76
C GLY A 273 -13.01 4.57 7.10
N PHE A 274 -13.74 4.67 8.21
CA PHE A 274 -14.66 3.63 8.67
C PHE A 274 -15.77 3.33 7.66
N ASN A 275 -16.27 2.08 7.67
CA ASN A 275 -17.35 1.62 6.77
C ASN A 275 -17.06 1.83 5.27
N SER A 276 -15.81 1.66 4.86
CA SER A 276 -15.42 1.77 3.45
C SER A 276 -16.04 0.69 2.57
N PHE A 277 -16.34 -0.48 3.13
CA PHE A 277 -16.90 -1.62 2.43
C PHE A 277 -18.11 -2.18 3.17
N PRO A 278 -19.25 -2.37 2.51
CA PRO A 278 -20.51 -2.84 3.15
C PRO A 278 -20.41 -4.23 3.78
N THR A 279 -19.52 -5.08 3.24
CA THR A 279 -19.36 -6.49 3.64
C THR A 279 -18.29 -6.73 4.69
N LEU A 280 -17.45 -5.74 4.98
CA LEU A 280 -16.36 -5.87 5.93
C LEU A 280 -16.67 -5.14 7.24
N ASN A 281 -16.15 -5.69 8.35
CA ASN A 281 -16.23 -5.01 9.64
C ASN A 281 -15.61 -3.60 9.52
N SER A 282 -16.36 -2.60 9.97
CA SER A 282 -16.03 -1.18 9.87
C SER A 282 -14.63 -0.78 10.39
N LYS A 283 -14.04 -1.60 11.26
CA LYS A 283 -12.72 -1.35 11.86
C LYS A 283 -11.56 -2.06 11.16
N VAL A 284 -11.83 -2.97 10.22
CA VAL A 284 -10.81 -3.82 9.59
C VAL A 284 -10.19 -3.15 8.38
N ALA A 285 -10.99 -2.48 7.55
CA ALA A 285 -10.53 -1.83 6.33
C ALA A 285 -10.90 -0.35 6.34
N LEU A 286 -9.94 0.49 6.75
CA LEU A 286 -10.04 1.94 6.72
C LEU A 286 -9.43 2.42 5.41
N ALA A 287 -10.26 2.70 4.40
CA ALA A 287 -9.79 3.00 3.06
C ALA A 287 -9.64 4.51 2.79
N THR A 288 -8.80 4.80 1.81
CA THR A 288 -8.71 6.08 1.12
C THR A 288 -8.66 5.85 -0.38
N ALA A 289 -9.35 6.69 -1.15
CA ALA A 289 -9.25 6.72 -2.60
C ALA A 289 -8.52 8.00 -3.00
N PHE A 290 -7.57 7.92 -3.92
CA PHE A 290 -6.82 9.09 -4.36
C PHE A 290 -6.47 9.02 -5.85
N VAL A 291 -6.26 10.20 -6.42
CA VAL A 291 -5.79 10.39 -7.78
C VAL A 291 -4.53 11.24 -7.74
N CYS A 292 -3.46 10.74 -8.33
CA CYS A 292 -2.19 11.44 -8.47
C CYS A 292 -1.83 11.60 -9.95
N GLN A 293 -1.17 12.70 -10.29
CA GLN A 293 -0.42 12.80 -11.54
C GLN A 293 1.01 12.32 -11.31
N ASN A 294 1.53 11.54 -12.25
CA ASN A 294 2.91 11.02 -12.24
C ASN A 294 3.91 12.10 -12.67
N ALA A 295 3.80 13.26 -12.07
CA ALA A 295 4.72 14.37 -12.20
C ALA A 295 4.54 15.35 -11.05
N ARG A 296 5.59 16.05 -10.67
CA ARG A 296 5.52 17.11 -9.68
C ARG A 296 5.05 18.41 -10.31
N ILE A 297 3.98 18.99 -9.79
CA ILE A 297 3.50 20.34 -10.12
C ILE A 297 3.67 21.21 -8.86
N GLU A 298 4.61 22.14 -8.91
CA GLU A 298 4.90 23.02 -7.78
C GLU A 298 3.71 23.93 -7.46
N GLY A 299 3.43 24.08 -6.15
CA GLY A 299 2.36 24.92 -5.67
C GLY A 299 0.94 24.44 -5.99
N TYR A 300 0.77 23.25 -6.59
CA TYR A 300 -0.55 22.72 -6.85
C TYR A 300 -1.27 22.37 -5.54
N GLU A 301 -2.45 22.88 -5.35
CA GLU A 301 -3.32 22.55 -4.23
C GLU A 301 -4.32 21.46 -4.61
N GLY A 302 -4.07 20.26 -4.12
CA GLY A 302 -4.96 19.12 -4.30
C GLY A 302 -6.20 19.24 -3.41
N ILE A 303 -7.29 18.60 -3.84
CA ILE A 303 -8.58 18.58 -3.12
C ILE A 303 -8.65 17.32 -2.25
N TYR A 304 -8.90 17.50 -0.96
CA TYR A 304 -9.04 16.42 0.01
C TYR A 304 -10.44 16.45 0.63
N ILE A 305 -11.14 15.32 0.56
CA ILE A 305 -12.52 15.18 1.03
C ILE A 305 -12.52 14.26 2.25
N ASP A 306 -12.86 14.80 3.43
CA ASP A 306 -12.90 14.05 4.69
C ASP A 306 -14.24 13.37 4.93
N LEU A 307 -14.38 12.15 4.41
CA LEU A 307 -15.54 11.30 4.68
C LEU A 307 -15.39 10.52 6.00
N ASN A 308 -14.19 10.51 6.58
CA ASN A 308 -13.93 9.79 7.83
C ASN A 308 -14.53 10.51 9.06
N SER A 309 -14.68 11.83 8.99
CA SER A 309 -15.34 12.63 10.03
C SER A 309 -16.87 12.51 10.02
N ALA A 310 -17.46 11.99 8.95
CA ALA A 310 -18.89 11.76 8.87
C ALA A 310 -19.37 10.74 9.91
N SER A 311 -20.62 10.84 10.36
CA SER A 311 -21.24 9.86 11.26
C SER A 311 -21.08 8.43 10.73
N GLN A 312 -20.86 7.47 11.62
CA GLN A 312 -20.73 6.05 11.25
C GLN A 312 -21.98 5.50 10.54
N THR A 313 -23.14 6.13 10.74
CA THR A 313 -24.41 5.76 10.11
C THR A 313 -24.70 6.56 8.83
N ALA A 314 -23.86 7.54 8.49
CA ALA A 314 -24.06 8.35 7.30
C ALA A 314 -23.82 7.56 6.00
N ASP A 315 -24.66 7.79 5.00
CA ASP A 315 -24.39 7.38 3.63
C ASP A 315 -23.24 8.23 3.06
N LYS A 316 -22.03 7.67 3.05
CA LYS A 316 -20.82 8.36 2.58
C LYS A 316 -20.90 8.75 1.10
N ARG A 317 -21.65 8.02 0.30
CA ARG A 317 -21.91 8.38 -1.10
C ARG A 317 -22.63 9.71 -1.20
N GLN A 318 -23.71 9.88 -0.41
CA GLN A 318 -24.45 11.14 -0.36
C GLN A 318 -23.61 12.28 0.21
N VAL A 319 -22.83 12.02 1.26
CA VAL A 319 -21.90 13.01 1.85
C VAL A 319 -20.88 13.46 0.79
N PHE A 320 -20.32 12.52 0.01
CA PHE A 320 -19.38 12.83 -1.07
C PHE A 320 -20.03 13.65 -2.19
N ILE A 321 -21.26 13.30 -2.60
CA ILE A 321 -21.97 14.00 -3.67
C ILE A 321 -22.37 15.42 -3.25
N ASN A 322 -22.80 15.61 -2.01
CA ASN A 322 -23.25 16.90 -1.50
C ASN A 322 -22.10 17.91 -1.36
N ARG A 323 -20.84 17.44 -1.24
CA ARG A 323 -19.62 18.27 -1.17
C ARG A 323 -19.75 19.45 -0.22
N ASP A 324 -20.17 19.21 1.04
CA ASP A 324 -20.20 20.22 2.07
C ASP A 324 -18.82 20.85 2.23
N ALA A 325 -18.74 22.17 2.30
CA ALA A 325 -17.49 22.91 2.45
C ALA A 325 -16.71 22.51 3.72
N SER A 326 -17.40 22.03 4.76
CA SER A 326 -16.79 21.65 6.03
C SER A 326 -15.91 20.38 5.95
N ILE A 327 -16.10 19.55 4.92
CA ILE A 327 -15.34 18.33 4.69
C ILE A 327 -14.33 18.44 3.54
N ASN A 328 -14.30 19.58 2.84
CA ASN A 328 -13.38 19.82 1.72
C ASN A 328 -12.19 20.65 2.20
N PHE A 329 -11.01 20.17 1.87
CA PHE A 329 -9.74 20.83 2.20
C PHE A 329 -8.89 20.97 0.94
N GLU A 330 -8.16 22.06 0.85
CA GLU A 330 -7.18 22.27 -0.20
C GLU A 330 -5.79 22.42 0.43
N THR A 331 -4.82 21.68 -0.05
CA THR A 331 -3.45 21.78 0.43
C THR A 331 -2.45 21.30 -0.58
N SER A 332 -1.27 21.90 -0.57
CA SER A 332 -0.17 21.48 -1.44
C SER A 332 0.77 20.49 -0.74
N ALA A 333 1.58 19.80 -1.54
CA ALA A 333 2.57 18.89 -0.99
C ALA A 333 3.63 19.60 -0.14
N GLU A 334 3.99 20.86 -0.46
CA GLU A 334 4.88 21.69 0.36
C GLU A 334 4.32 21.88 1.76
N LYS A 335 3.02 22.20 1.86
CA LYS A 335 2.33 22.36 3.13
C LYS A 335 2.29 21.06 3.95
N LEU A 336 2.11 19.92 3.30
CA LEU A 336 2.16 18.60 3.97
C LEU A 336 3.57 18.25 4.46
N GLN A 337 4.60 18.61 3.68
CA GLN A 337 6.00 18.39 4.04
C GLN A 337 6.49 19.27 5.21
N MET A 338 5.78 20.33 5.57
CA MET A 338 6.09 21.14 6.76
C MET A 338 5.96 20.34 8.06
N LEU A 339 5.16 19.29 8.09
CA LEU A 339 4.96 18.47 9.26
C LEU A 339 5.99 17.33 9.34
N PRO A 340 6.58 17.06 10.52
CA PRO A 340 7.54 15.98 10.69
C PRO A 340 7.00 14.62 10.23
N GLY A 341 7.74 13.96 9.35
CA GLY A 341 7.32 12.69 8.75
C GLY A 341 6.33 12.82 7.60
N SER A 342 6.03 14.06 7.19
CA SER A 342 5.16 14.38 6.05
C SER A 342 3.83 13.61 6.05
N PRO A 343 3.07 13.57 7.17
CA PRO A 343 1.77 12.91 7.18
C PRO A 343 0.81 13.64 6.23
N ILE A 344 -0.11 12.90 5.62
CA ILE A 344 -1.16 13.49 4.78
C ILE A 344 -2.23 14.10 5.68
N ALA A 345 -1.82 15.06 6.50
CA ALA A 345 -2.68 15.78 7.44
C ALA A 345 -3.26 17.03 6.76
N TYR A 346 -4.09 16.82 5.75
CA TYR A 346 -4.69 17.87 4.93
C TYR A 346 -5.53 18.87 5.75
N TRP A 347 -6.09 18.45 6.88
CA TRP A 347 -6.88 19.29 7.81
C TRP A 347 -6.04 20.18 8.73
N ALA A 348 -4.72 20.02 8.74
CA ALA A 348 -3.87 20.82 9.62
C ALA A 348 -3.88 22.29 9.17
N SER A 349 -4.16 23.19 10.10
CA SER A 349 -4.13 24.64 9.82
C SER A 349 -2.70 25.15 9.59
N ASP A 350 -2.58 26.27 8.89
CA ASP A 350 -1.28 26.91 8.66
C ASP A 350 -0.61 27.35 9.98
N GLN A 351 -1.40 27.64 11.02
CA GLN A 351 -0.87 27.95 12.35
C GLN A 351 -0.17 26.72 12.95
N VAL A 352 -0.78 25.53 12.85
CA VAL A 352 -0.16 24.27 13.32
C VAL A 352 1.12 24.00 12.54
N ARG A 353 1.11 24.13 11.21
CA ARG A 353 2.30 23.93 10.37
C ARG A 353 3.45 24.89 10.73
N LYS A 354 3.12 26.17 10.99
CA LYS A 354 4.10 27.19 11.42
C LYS A 354 4.76 26.83 12.74
N VAL A 355 4.01 26.27 13.71
CA VAL A 355 4.58 25.84 14.99
C VAL A 355 5.72 24.84 14.79
N PHE A 356 5.54 23.83 13.92
CA PHE A 356 6.58 22.84 13.65
C PHE A 356 7.80 23.43 12.94
N ASN A 357 7.65 24.47 12.13
CA ASN A 357 8.77 25.12 11.45
C ASN A 357 9.50 26.15 12.31
N GLN A 358 8.81 26.78 13.26
CA GLN A 358 9.34 27.90 14.04
C GLN A 358 9.90 27.47 15.40
N HIS A 359 9.48 26.32 15.92
CA HIS A 359 9.88 25.84 17.23
C HIS A 359 10.71 24.56 17.15
N ARG A 360 11.59 24.39 18.13
CA ARG A 360 12.40 23.18 18.28
C ARG A 360 11.50 22.00 18.69
N PRO A 361 11.72 20.81 18.15
CA PRO A 361 10.98 19.63 18.58
C PRO A 361 11.31 19.29 20.04
N LEU A 362 10.31 18.77 20.75
CA LEU A 362 10.49 18.33 22.15
C LEU A 362 11.60 17.26 22.28
N SER A 363 11.87 16.50 21.22
CA SER A 363 12.94 15.50 21.20
C SER A 363 14.35 16.06 21.42
N GLU A 364 14.55 17.36 21.25
CA GLU A 364 15.82 18.02 21.60
C GLU A 364 15.99 18.26 23.12
N SER A 365 14.88 18.28 23.85
CA SER A 365 14.86 18.59 25.27
C SER A 365 14.38 17.43 26.13
N LEU A 366 13.64 16.48 25.57
CA LEU A 366 13.02 15.37 26.27
C LEU A 366 13.23 14.08 25.47
N GLU A 367 13.43 13.00 26.20
CA GLU A 367 13.48 11.66 25.62
C GLU A 367 12.14 10.95 25.80
N ALA A 368 11.46 10.63 24.68
CA ALA A 368 10.19 9.93 24.70
C ALA A 368 10.41 8.41 24.64
N ARG A 369 9.74 7.70 25.53
CA ARG A 369 9.75 6.23 25.58
C ARG A 369 8.32 5.71 25.65
N GLU A 370 8.09 4.55 25.04
CA GLU A 370 6.84 3.83 25.20
C GLU A 370 6.82 3.14 26.58
N GLY A 371 5.68 3.19 27.27
CA GLY A 371 5.56 2.58 28.59
C GLY A 371 5.65 1.07 28.59
N LEU A 372 6.00 0.49 29.73
CA LEU A 372 6.10 -0.96 29.94
C LEU A 372 4.82 -1.69 29.53
N THR A 373 4.98 -2.75 28.75
CA THR A 373 3.96 -3.75 28.47
C THR A 373 4.29 -5.03 29.23
N THR A 374 3.47 -5.38 30.21
CA THR A 374 3.72 -6.54 31.10
C THR A 374 3.45 -7.90 30.45
N GLY A 375 2.70 -7.93 29.33
CA GLY A 375 2.25 -9.16 28.70
C GLY A 375 1.07 -9.85 29.39
N SER A 376 0.84 -9.56 30.68
CA SER A 376 -0.34 -9.98 31.46
C SER A 376 -0.55 -9.04 32.65
N ASN A 377 -1.54 -8.16 32.53
CA ASN A 377 -1.86 -7.25 33.65
C ASN A 377 -2.41 -8.01 34.85
N ASP A 378 -3.16 -9.09 34.63
CA ASP A 378 -3.75 -9.88 35.71
C ASP A 378 -2.70 -10.56 36.60
N LEU A 379 -1.52 -10.85 36.07
CA LEU A 379 -0.41 -11.42 36.85
C LEU A 379 0.44 -10.32 37.49
N PHE A 380 0.75 -9.26 36.76
CA PHE A 380 1.82 -8.35 37.12
C PHE A 380 1.35 -6.95 37.56
N VAL A 381 0.05 -6.65 37.49
CA VAL A 381 -0.49 -5.32 37.88
C VAL A 381 -1.57 -5.51 38.94
N ARG A 382 -1.56 -4.63 39.93
CA ARG A 382 -2.60 -4.55 41.01
C ARG A 382 -2.98 -3.09 41.23
N ILE A 383 -4.12 -2.89 41.87
CA ILE A 383 -4.40 -1.61 42.52
C ILE A 383 -3.66 -1.63 43.86
N TRP A 384 -3.08 -0.51 44.28
CA TRP A 384 -2.18 -0.49 45.44
C TRP A 384 -2.77 -1.10 46.73
N HIS A 385 -4.08 -0.96 46.97
CA HIS A 385 -4.75 -1.51 48.15
C HIS A 385 -5.05 -3.01 48.05
N GLU A 386 -4.78 -3.66 46.93
CA GLU A 386 -4.87 -5.13 46.76
C GLU A 386 -3.60 -5.86 47.21
N ALA A 387 -2.54 -5.12 47.55
CA ALA A 387 -1.29 -5.68 47.99
C ALA A 387 -0.98 -5.23 49.42
N ASP A 388 -0.25 -6.10 50.17
CA ASP A 388 0.24 -5.73 51.47
C ASP A 388 1.16 -4.51 51.40
N HIS A 389 0.87 -3.52 52.24
CA HIS A 389 1.59 -2.24 52.24
C HIS A 389 3.09 -2.40 52.52
N GLU A 390 3.48 -3.37 53.31
CA GLU A 390 4.88 -3.69 53.61
C GLU A 390 5.64 -4.20 52.37
N ASN A 391 4.92 -4.72 51.36
CA ASN A 391 5.45 -5.23 50.12
C ASN A 391 5.45 -4.17 48.98
N ILE A 392 5.11 -2.92 49.28
CA ILE A 392 5.09 -1.84 48.31
C ILE A 392 6.18 -0.82 48.63
N THR A 393 6.96 -0.42 47.67
CA THR A 393 7.85 0.74 47.75
C THR A 393 7.31 1.87 46.90
N PHE A 394 6.78 2.94 47.49
CA PHE A 394 6.20 4.09 46.82
C PHE A 394 7.25 5.13 46.39
N ASN A 395 8.28 5.31 47.15
CA ASN A 395 9.28 6.37 46.98
C ASN A 395 10.66 5.77 46.74
N LEU A 396 10.91 5.35 45.51
CA LEU A 396 12.25 4.91 45.10
C LEU A 396 13.01 6.10 44.48
N PRO A 397 14.22 6.43 44.93
CA PRO A 397 14.99 7.47 44.28
C PRO A 397 15.22 7.17 42.80
N ALA A 398 15.15 8.23 41.98
CA ALA A 398 15.27 8.15 40.53
C ALA A 398 16.54 7.40 40.07
N GLY A 399 16.37 6.41 39.21
CA GLY A 399 17.45 5.65 38.61
C GLY A 399 18.09 4.59 39.49
N LEU A 400 17.51 4.28 40.67
CA LEU A 400 17.95 3.15 41.49
C LEU A 400 17.38 1.82 40.98
N SER A 401 18.22 0.80 41.02
CA SER A 401 17.81 -0.60 40.80
C SER A 401 16.94 -1.08 41.96
N THR A 402 15.95 -1.92 41.67
CA THR A 402 15.14 -2.60 42.68
C THR A 402 15.77 -3.88 43.23
N ARG A 403 16.97 -4.21 42.78
CA ARG A 403 17.73 -5.37 43.26
C ARG A 403 18.10 -5.19 44.72
N GLY A 404 17.81 -6.19 45.54
CA GLY A 404 18.05 -6.14 46.97
C GLY A 404 16.97 -5.40 47.79
N ILE A 405 15.97 -4.81 47.15
CA ILE A 405 14.79 -4.27 47.80
C ILE A 405 13.82 -5.44 48.09
N ARG A 406 13.29 -5.47 49.33
CA ARG A 406 12.42 -6.54 49.78
C ARG A 406 11.03 -6.52 49.14
N SER A 407 10.58 -5.36 48.69
CA SER A 407 9.24 -5.17 48.13
C SER A 407 9.10 -5.79 46.75
N LYS A 408 7.95 -6.37 46.50
CA LYS A 408 7.57 -6.91 45.20
C LYS A 408 6.95 -5.85 44.28
N TRP A 409 6.23 -4.90 44.84
CA TRP A 409 5.36 -3.97 44.15
C TRP A 409 5.91 -2.55 44.13
N PHE A 410 5.82 -1.91 42.95
CA PHE A 410 6.30 -0.54 42.71
C PHE A 410 5.24 0.26 41.95
N PRO A 411 5.18 1.59 42.10
CA PRO A 411 4.23 2.44 41.38
C PRO A 411 4.28 2.24 39.88
N TYR A 412 3.12 2.20 39.24
CA TYR A 412 2.97 1.97 37.82
C TYR A 412 1.96 2.94 37.21
N LEU A 413 2.42 3.79 36.29
CA LEU A 413 1.58 4.74 35.57
C LEU A 413 0.91 4.04 34.39
N LYS A 414 -0.24 3.44 34.64
CA LYS A 414 -1.07 2.83 33.61
C LYS A 414 -1.81 3.89 32.80
N GLY A 415 -1.92 3.71 31.48
CA GLY A 415 -2.79 4.52 30.64
C GLY A 415 -4.26 4.37 31.03
N GLY A 416 -5.09 5.34 30.68
CA GLY A 416 -6.51 5.37 31.00
C GLY A 416 -7.24 6.43 30.19
N GLY A 417 -8.44 6.80 30.63
CA GLY A 417 -9.24 7.86 30.04
C GLY A 417 -8.61 9.25 30.11
N PHE A 418 -9.41 10.26 29.85
CA PHE A 418 -8.92 11.65 29.86
C PHE A 418 -8.67 12.17 31.29
N ARG A 419 -7.40 12.51 31.61
CA ARG A 419 -7.02 13.29 32.82
C ARG A 419 -5.84 14.19 32.48
N ARG A 420 -5.91 15.44 32.91
CA ARG A 420 -4.83 16.44 32.78
C ARG A 420 -4.11 16.64 34.11
N TRP A 421 -2.82 16.83 34.00
CA TRP A 421 -1.84 17.22 35.00
C TRP A 421 -1.53 16.14 36.05
N ALA A 422 -2.50 15.40 36.60
CA ALA A 422 -2.29 14.34 37.58
C ALA A 422 -3.33 13.22 37.44
N GLY A 423 -3.04 12.05 38.06
CA GLY A 423 -3.96 10.90 38.17
C GLY A 423 -3.47 9.64 37.49
N PHE A 424 -4.23 8.55 37.63
CA PHE A 424 -3.87 7.17 37.28
C PHE A 424 -2.66 6.64 38.08
N ASN A 425 -2.56 7.01 39.35
CA ASN A 425 -1.49 6.60 40.27
C ASN A 425 -1.90 5.42 41.15
N GLU A 426 -3.06 4.84 40.89
CA GLU A 426 -3.63 3.75 41.69
C GLU A 426 -3.01 2.37 41.40
N ASN A 427 -2.23 2.25 40.32
CA ASN A 427 -1.66 0.95 39.93
C ASN A 427 -0.24 0.78 40.45
N ILE A 428 0.07 -0.48 40.78
CA ILE A 428 1.40 -0.98 41.12
C ILE A 428 1.75 -2.17 40.23
N VAL A 429 3.03 -2.36 39.94
CA VAL A 429 3.54 -3.46 39.09
C VAL A 429 4.53 -4.30 39.85
N SER A 430 4.53 -5.62 39.62
CA SER A 430 5.57 -6.53 40.09
C SER A 430 6.89 -6.20 39.42
N TRP A 431 7.80 -5.53 40.12
CA TRP A 431 9.07 -5.04 39.57
C TRP A 431 10.28 -5.37 40.44
N SER A 432 10.20 -6.37 41.27
CA SER A 432 11.34 -6.86 42.05
C SER A 432 12.48 -7.32 41.14
N ASN A 433 13.73 -7.13 41.58
CA ASN A 433 14.92 -7.43 40.78
C ASN A 433 14.92 -6.79 39.37
N ASP A 434 14.51 -5.55 39.27
CA ASP A 434 14.39 -4.81 38.01
C ASP A 434 13.42 -5.45 37.00
N GLY A 435 12.36 -6.09 37.47
CA GLY A 435 11.30 -6.68 36.65
C GLY A 435 11.66 -8.04 36.05
N GLU A 436 12.60 -8.78 36.63
CA GLU A 436 13.06 -10.09 36.12
C GLU A 436 11.91 -11.05 35.80
N GLU A 437 10.90 -11.14 36.69
CA GLU A 437 9.72 -11.99 36.50
C GLU A 437 8.89 -11.56 35.27
N VAL A 438 8.70 -10.26 35.08
CA VAL A 438 7.98 -9.69 33.93
C VAL A 438 8.77 -9.92 32.64
N MET A 439 10.08 -9.71 32.66
CA MET A 439 10.96 -9.89 31.48
C MET A 439 11.06 -11.36 31.05
N ALA A 440 10.97 -12.29 31.98
CA ALA A 440 11.02 -13.74 31.72
C ALA A 440 9.66 -14.32 31.27
N PHE A 441 8.57 -13.54 31.30
CA PHE A 441 7.23 -14.04 31.00
C PHE A 441 7.05 -14.41 29.53
N LYS A 442 6.79 -15.71 29.29
CA LYS A 442 6.67 -16.26 27.94
C LYS A 442 5.28 -16.83 27.69
N ASP A 443 4.86 -16.77 26.45
CA ASP A 443 3.70 -17.49 25.96
C ASP A 443 3.97 -19.00 25.96
N ILE A 444 3.12 -19.77 26.62
CA ILE A 444 3.29 -21.22 26.81
C ILE A 444 3.32 -21.98 25.47
N ARG A 445 2.54 -21.50 24.48
CA ARG A 445 2.39 -22.20 23.21
C ARG A 445 3.53 -21.86 22.24
N THR A 446 3.98 -20.60 22.22
CA THR A 446 4.94 -20.10 21.24
C THR A 446 6.36 -19.94 21.77
N GLY A 447 6.54 -20.00 23.11
CA GLY A 447 7.83 -19.74 23.78
C GLY A 447 8.31 -18.31 23.68
N ARG A 448 7.55 -17.40 23.06
CA ARG A 448 7.95 -15.99 22.87
C ARG A 448 7.70 -15.19 24.14
N VAL A 449 8.61 -14.27 24.46
CA VAL A 449 8.43 -13.30 25.53
C VAL A 449 7.24 -12.40 25.19
N ARG A 450 6.30 -12.23 26.13
CA ARG A 450 5.06 -11.44 25.95
C ARG A 450 5.20 -9.99 26.40
N SER A 451 6.13 -9.73 27.30
CA SER A 451 6.41 -8.38 27.81
C SER A 451 7.42 -7.66 26.92
N HIS A 452 7.36 -6.34 26.89
CA HIS A 452 8.28 -5.50 26.11
C HIS A 452 8.29 -4.04 26.64
N ASN A 453 9.13 -3.17 26.03
CA ASN A 453 9.28 -1.76 26.38
C ASN A 453 9.69 -1.56 27.85
N TYR A 454 10.70 -2.27 28.31
CA TYR A 454 11.10 -2.25 29.72
C TYR A 454 11.63 -0.88 30.17
N ASN A 455 12.47 -0.24 29.35
CA ASN A 455 13.03 1.11 29.59
C ASN A 455 13.46 1.34 31.03
N GLY A 456 14.07 0.30 31.69
CA GLY A 456 14.36 0.32 33.12
C GLY A 456 15.23 1.46 33.59
N GLU A 457 16.10 1.99 32.73
CA GLU A 457 16.91 3.17 32.98
C GLU A 457 16.08 4.47 33.17
N PHE A 458 14.82 4.50 32.70
CA PHE A 458 13.88 5.61 32.87
C PHE A 458 12.88 5.35 34.00
N ALA A 459 12.89 4.16 34.60
CA ALA A 459 12.01 3.83 35.69
C ALA A 459 12.29 4.76 36.90
N PHE A 460 11.22 5.14 37.59
CA PHE A 460 11.27 5.98 38.79
C PHE A 460 11.89 7.36 38.58
N ARG A 461 11.97 7.85 37.35
CA ARG A 461 12.39 9.22 37.04
C ARG A 461 11.18 10.13 36.90
N PRO A 462 11.25 11.36 37.39
CA PRO A 462 10.19 12.33 37.15
C PRO A 462 10.11 12.63 35.64
N GLY A 463 8.88 12.82 35.16
CA GLY A 463 8.68 13.04 33.73
C GLY A 463 7.26 13.45 33.40
N LEU A 464 6.99 13.41 32.11
CA LEU A 464 5.65 13.63 31.57
C LEU A 464 5.13 12.32 30.99
N THR A 465 3.89 11.98 31.27
CA THR A 465 3.26 10.77 30.73
C THR A 465 1.93 11.11 30.07
N TRP A 466 1.59 10.35 29.03
CA TRP A 466 0.30 10.44 28.35
C TRP A 466 -0.17 9.06 27.91
N THR A 467 -1.46 8.94 27.66
CA THR A 467 -2.05 7.71 27.11
C THR A 467 -1.89 7.70 25.60
N GLY A 468 -1.33 6.62 25.03
CA GLY A 468 -1.06 6.49 23.60
C GLY A 468 -2.33 6.40 22.74
N ILE A 469 -3.45 5.94 23.32
CA ILE A 469 -4.74 5.83 22.64
C ILE A 469 -5.77 6.62 23.42
N GLY A 470 -6.29 7.69 22.84
CA GLY A 470 -7.31 8.56 23.46
C GLY A 470 -7.93 9.49 22.43
N ILE A 471 -9.15 9.94 22.72
CA ILE A 471 -9.89 10.91 21.88
C ILE A 471 -9.28 12.30 21.96
N VAL A 472 -8.70 12.62 23.12
CA VAL A 472 -8.09 13.93 23.41
C VAL A 472 -6.72 13.73 24.04
N PHE A 473 -5.75 14.51 23.56
CA PHE A 473 -4.42 14.52 24.15
C PHE A 473 -4.45 15.12 25.56
N ALA A 474 -3.93 14.36 26.51
CA ALA A 474 -3.81 14.77 27.91
C ALA A 474 -2.47 14.36 28.49
N ILE A 475 -1.73 15.32 28.98
CA ILE A 475 -0.42 15.14 29.61
C ILE A 475 -0.56 15.19 31.14
N ARG A 476 0.20 14.35 31.82
CA ARG A 476 0.26 14.27 33.29
C ARG A 476 1.71 14.29 33.74
N ILE A 477 1.92 14.81 34.93
CA ILE A 477 3.22 14.74 35.60
C ILE A 477 3.35 13.33 36.18
N ALA A 478 4.44 12.65 35.84
CA ALA A 478 4.90 11.42 36.51
C ALA A 478 5.80 11.84 37.66
N PRO A 479 5.38 11.63 38.93
CA PRO A 479 6.25 11.86 40.08
C PRO A 479 7.45 10.89 40.06
N SER A 480 8.50 11.24 40.73
CA SER A 480 9.64 10.36 41.00
C SER A 480 9.28 9.26 41.98
#